data_a5f5d4a55c54e2cf49ce33bb33024bcd
#
_entry.id   a5f5d4a55c54e2cf49ce33bb33024bcd
#
_cell.length_a   1.000
_cell.length_b   1.000
_cell.length_c   1.000
_cell.angle_alpha   90.00
_cell.angle_beta   90.00
_cell.angle_gamma   90.00
#
_symmetry.space_group_name_H-M   'P 1'
#
loop_
_entity.id
_entity.type
_entity.pdbx_description
1 polymer ?
#
loop_
_entity_poly.entity_id
_entity_poly.type
_entity_poly.pdbx_seq_one_letter_code
_entity_poly.pdbx_strand_id
1 'polypeptide(L)'
;YEIASCLVGSEMCIRDSWNPAIRRFFLKGGVREDRLPSPQLLAEYRLLSSRLQAVAVTRCMADRYPECTCGEHTLLNNIADCERTVNAMHACLLKVPWSGSGKGLNWCLHGFTKPVSNWCERVLREQGCLTAEPIYNKVKDFALEFYSDGQGEVRFAGYSVFSTNEHGAYTGNLLASDGQIEESIACCLSLEKLTGIREALRAELASIYGNTYTGYLGVDMMVCRSDKENGYRVHPCVEINMRMNMGVVARLFYDRFVAPGSKGCFAVEYVPDNETLRARHEQDMHDYPLTVEQGRLASGYLPLVPVTGKSCYRAYVRI
;
A
#
# COMPACT_ATOMS: atom_id res chain seq x y z
N TYR A 1 -8.53 -20.76 -5.62
CA TYR A 1 -9.13 -20.71 -4.26
C TYR A 1 -8.26 -19.93 -3.25
N GLU A 2 -6.93 -19.92 -3.40
CA GLU A 2 -6.02 -19.28 -2.44
C GLU A 2 -5.84 -17.77 -2.64
N ILE A 3 -5.98 -17.26 -3.87
CA ILE A 3 -5.85 -15.82 -4.16
C ILE A 3 -7.00 -15.03 -3.54
N ALA A 4 -8.23 -15.54 -3.58
CA ALA A 4 -9.38 -14.86 -3.00
C ALA A 4 -9.32 -14.78 -1.45
N SER A 5 -8.77 -15.80 -0.78
CA SER A 5 -8.59 -15.78 0.67
C SER A 5 -7.43 -14.87 1.11
N CYS A 6 -6.47 -14.61 0.23
CA CYS A 6 -5.39 -13.65 0.45
C CYS A 6 -5.85 -12.18 0.35
N LEU A 7 -6.97 -11.92 -0.32
CA LEU A 7 -7.52 -10.57 -0.51
C LEU A 7 -8.35 -10.08 0.68
N VAL A 8 -8.55 -10.92 1.70
CA VAL A 8 -9.53 -10.67 2.76
C VAL A 8 -8.93 -10.73 4.15
N GLY A 9 -8.78 -9.57 4.75
CA GLY A 9 -8.50 -9.41 6.19
C GLY A 9 -7.03 -9.52 6.61
N SER A 10 -6.81 -9.67 7.92
CA SER A 10 -5.47 -9.70 8.56
C SER A 10 -4.54 -10.82 8.09
N GLU A 11 -5.08 -11.83 7.44
CA GLU A 11 -4.31 -12.93 6.88
C GLU A 11 -3.56 -12.55 5.60
N MET A 12 -4.00 -11.51 4.88
CA MET A 12 -3.35 -11.04 3.67
C MET A 12 -1.90 -10.64 3.92
N CYS A 13 -1.64 -9.90 5.01
CA CYS A 13 -0.29 -9.49 5.40
C CYS A 13 0.58 -10.62 5.94
N ILE A 14 -0.01 -11.78 6.27
CA ILE A 14 0.72 -12.95 6.76
C ILE A 14 1.15 -13.85 5.60
N ARG A 15 0.37 -13.91 4.52
CA ARG A 15 0.60 -14.85 3.42
C ARG A 15 1.42 -14.28 2.26
N ASP A 16 1.37 -12.98 2.05
CA ASP A 16 2.07 -12.28 0.96
C ASP A 16 3.49 -11.82 1.33
N SER A 17 3.88 -11.95 2.59
CA SER A 17 5.22 -11.61 3.10
C SER A 17 5.86 -12.78 3.82
N TRP A 18 7.15 -12.98 3.59
CA TRP A 18 7.93 -13.98 4.30
C TRP A 18 7.95 -13.72 5.80
N ASN A 19 7.54 -14.71 6.58
CA ASN A 19 7.56 -14.68 8.04
C ASN A 19 7.71 -16.11 8.64
N PRO A 20 7.96 -16.24 9.96
CA PRO A 20 8.14 -17.55 10.58
C PRO A 20 6.94 -18.50 10.46
N ALA A 21 5.71 -17.99 10.36
CA ALA A 21 4.51 -18.82 10.22
C ALA A 21 4.43 -19.42 8.81
N ILE A 22 4.67 -18.62 7.77
CA ILE A 22 4.74 -19.07 6.37
C ILE A 22 5.88 -20.07 6.19
N ARG A 23 7.05 -19.81 6.74
CA ARG A 23 8.17 -20.77 6.70
C ARG A 23 7.76 -22.12 7.30
N ARG A 24 7.14 -22.13 8.48
CA ARG A 24 6.65 -23.37 9.13
C ARG A 24 5.58 -24.08 8.29
N PHE A 25 4.70 -23.32 7.65
CA PHE A 25 3.68 -23.89 6.76
C PHE A 25 4.31 -24.65 5.58
N PHE A 26 5.29 -24.06 4.91
CA PHE A 26 6.00 -24.71 3.80
C PHE A 26 6.82 -25.93 4.26
N LEU A 27 7.50 -25.84 5.40
CA LEU A 27 8.22 -27.01 5.98
C LEU A 27 7.26 -28.18 6.25
N LYS A 28 6.08 -27.91 6.84
CA LYS A 28 5.04 -28.93 7.06
C LYS A 28 4.51 -29.52 5.75
N GLY A 29 4.48 -28.72 4.68
CA GLY A 29 4.12 -29.15 3.33
C GLY A 29 5.23 -29.91 2.58
N GLY A 30 6.38 -30.20 3.23
CA GLY A 30 7.47 -30.98 2.64
C GLY A 30 8.46 -30.17 1.80
N VAL A 31 8.40 -28.82 1.83
CA VAL A 31 9.41 -27.99 1.17
C VAL A 31 10.72 -28.08 1.93
N ARG A 32 11.81 -28.34 1.23
CA ARG A 32 13.15 -28.46 1.81
C ARG A 32 13.59 -27.15 2.47
N GLU A 33 14.24 -27.24 3.62
CA GLU A 33 14.67 -26.09 4.40
C GLU A 33 15.64 -25.15 3.65
N ASP A 34 16.52 -25.71 2.82
CA ASP A 34 17.48 -24.96 1.99
C ASP A 34 16.83 -24.13 0.88
N ARG A 35 15.52 -24.33 0.62
CA ARG A 35 14.73 -23.55 -0.33
C ARG A 35 13.95 -22.40 0.31
N LEU A 36 14.05 -22.26 1.63
CA LEU A 36 13.29 -21.26 2.38
C LEU A 36 14.24 -20.24 3.01
N PRO A 37 13.80 -18.99 3.20
CA PRO A 37 14.57 -18.00 3.92
C PRO A 37 15.00 -18.51 5.30
N SER A 38 16.24 -18.22 5.69
CA SER A 38 16.74 -18.58 7.02
C SER A 38 16.00 -17.81 8.12
N PRO A 39 15.98 -18.29 9.37
CA PRO A 39 15.42 -17.53 10.49
C PRO A 39 16.08 -16.15 10.67
N GLN A 40 17.37 -16.03 10.40
CA GLN A 40 18.11 -14.77 10.45
C GLN A 40 17.59 -13.78 9.38
N LEU A 41 17.45 -14.24 8.13
CA LEU A 41 16.92 -13.43 7.04
C LEU A 41 15.48 -13.00 7.32
N LEU A 42 14.66 -13.83 7.94
CA LEU A 42 13.30 -13.47 8.35
C LEU A 42 13.29 -12.40 9.46
N ALA A 43 14.26 -12.40 10.36
CA ALA A 43 14.42 -11.35 11.36
C ALA A 43 14.82 -10.01 10.70
N GLU A 44 15.71 -10.04 9.71
CA GLU A 44 16.07 -8.87 8.91
C GLU A 44 14.86 -8.34 8.11
N TYR A 45 14.10 -9.21 7.44
CA TYR A 45 12.86 -8.83 6.74
C TYR A 45 11.84 -8.16 7.67
N ARG A 46 11.73 -8.65 8.92
CA ARG A 46 10.88 -8.00 9.92
C ARG A 46 11.33 -6.58 10.22
N LEU A 47 12.63 -6.33 10.37
CA LEU A 47 13.15 -4.98 10.61
C LEU A 47 12.93 -4.07 9.39
N LEU A 48 13.20 -4.58 8.20
CA LEU A 48 13.01 -3.86 6.93
C LEU A 48 11.54 -3.54 6.65
N SER A 49 10.60 -4.38 7.11
CA SER A 49 9.15 -4.14 6.95
C SER A 49 8.55 -3.18 7.99
N SER A 50 9.37 -2.61 8.87
CA SER A 50 8.90 -1.63 9.86
C SER A 50 8.55 -0.29 9.19
N ARG A 51 7.47 0.35 9.66
CA ARG A 51 7.13 1.75 9.29
C ARG A 51 8.22 2.77 9.61
N LEU A 52 9.18 2.42 10.48
CA LEU A 52 10.32 3.29 10.75
C LEU A 52 11.18 3.53 9.50
N GLN A 53 11.18 2.61 8.53
CA GLN A 53 11.84 2.84 7.24
C GLN A 53 11.14 3.97 6.46
N ALA A 54 9.81 4.01 6.46
CA ALA A 54 9.07 5.10 5.82
C ALA A 54 9.35 6.46 6.47
N VAL A 55 9.53 6.51 7.80
CA VAL A 55 9.94 7.73 8.52
C VAL A 55 11.29 8.25 8.02
N ALA A 56 12.28 7.35 7.91
CA ALA A 56 13.62 7.71 7.43
C ALA A 56 13.59 8.21 5.96
N VAL A 57 12.87 7.50 5.10
CA VAL A 57 12.70 7.87 3.69
C VAL A 57 11.95 9.20 3.54
N THR A 58 10.87 9.42 4.31
CA THR A 58 10.14 10.70 4.29
C THR A 58 11.06 11.87 4.65
N ARG A 59 11.88 11.72 5.69
CA ARG A 59 12.85 12.75 6.10
C ARG A 59 13.84 13.05 4.98
N CYS A 60 14.43 12.02 4.39
CA CYS A 60 15.37 12.19 3.28
C CYS A 60 14.73 12.92 2.08
N MET A 61 13.47 12.60 1.74
CA MET A 61 12.76 13.29 0.67
C MET A 61 12.40 14.73 1.03
N ALA A 62 12.01 15.00 2.28
CA ALA A 62 11.72 16.35 2.76
C ALA A 62 12.96 17.27 2.72
N ASP A 63 14.13 16.74 3.07
CA ASP A 63 15.40 17.47 3.01
C ASP A 63 15.81 17.79 1.55
N ARG A 64 15.48 16.90 0.61
CA ARG A 64 15.85 17.02 -0.83
C ARG A 64 14.84 17.83 -1.65
N TYR A 65 13.57 17.79 -1.29
CA TYR A 65 12.45 18.43 -2.02
C TYR A 65 11.52 19.20 -1.07
N PRO A 66 12.05 20.15 -0.25
CA PRO A 66 11.26 20.82 0.79
C PRO A 66 10.11 21.67 0.24
N GLU A 67 10.23 22.14 -1.00
CA GLU A 67 9.24 23.01 -1.64
C GLU A 67 7.96 22.28 -2.10
N CYS A 68 8.02 20.96 -2.30
CA CYS A 68 6.88 20.21 -2.83
C CYS A 68 6.48 19.00 -1.98
N THR A 69 7.22 18.70 -0.90
CA THR A 69 6.91 17.59 -0.03
C THR A 69 6.27 18.07 1.28
N CYS A 70 5.49 17.20 1.89
CA CYS A 70 5.04 17.25 3.27
C CYS A 70 5.30 15.87 3.91
N GLY A 71 4.98 15.71 5.17
CA GLY A 71 5.20 14.47 5.90
C GLY A 71 6.09 14.72 7.10
N GLU A 72 5.47 14.76 8.27
CA GLU A 72 6.17 14.90 9.54
C GLU A 72 5.87 13.69 10.40
N HIS A 73 6.91 13.08 10.95
CA HIS A 73 6.77 11.94 11.84
C HIS A 73 7.48 12.21 13.15
N THR A 74 6.81 11.93 14.25
CA THR A 74 7.40 11.96 15.59
C THR A 74 7.47 10.54 16.13
N LEU A 75 8.67 10.06 16.45
CA LEU A 75 8.87 8.78 17.11
C LEU A 75 8.57 8.91 18.61
N LEU A 76 7.76 7.99 19.13
CA LEU A 76 7.27 7.97 20.50
C LEU A 76 7.68 6.65 21.16
N ASN A 77 8.46 6.74 22.27
CA ASN A 77 9.03 5.58 22.94
C ASN A 77 8.47 5.37 24.35
N ASN A 78 7.67 6.31 24.86
CA ASN A 78 7.05 6.22 26.17
C ASN A 78 5.71 6.97 26.18
N ILE A 79 4.92 6.72 27.22
CA ILE A 79 3.56 7.25 27.34
C ILE A 79 3.51 8.77 27.52
N ALA A 80 4.49 9.35 28.20
CA ALA A 80 4.55 10.80 28.40
C ALA A 80 4.81 11.56 27.09
N ASP A 81 5.63 10.99 26.21
CA ASP A 81 5.85 11.53 24.86
C ASP A 81 4.58 11.41 24.00
N CYS A 82 3.83 10.30 24.12
CA CYS A 82 2.54 10.14 23.45
C CYS A 82 1.56 11.23 23.87
N GLU A 83 1.38 11.42 25.17
CA GLU A 83 0.46 12.43 25.71
C GLU A 83 0.84 13.84 25.26
N ARG A 84 2.11 14.21 25.41
CA ARG A 84 2.63 15.53 25.01
C ARG A 84 2.40 15.78 23.51
N THR A 85 2.74 14.81 22.68
CA THR A 85 2.66 14.95 21.22
C THR A 85 1.22 15.02 20.74
N VAL A 86 0.34 14.13 21.21
CA VAL A 86 -1.08 14.14 20.83
C VAL A 86 -1.76 15.44 21.26
N ASN A 87 -1.47 15.95 22.46
CA ASN A 87 -2.03 17.21 22.94
C ASN A 87 -1.48 18.43 22.18
N ALA A 88 -0.21 18.40 21.77
CA ALA A 88 0.39 19.48 20.98
C ALA A 88 -0.14 19.53 19.53
N MET A 89 -0.41 18.38 18.92
CA MET A 89 -0.95 18.29 17.56
C MET A 89 -2.46 18.56 17.48
N HIS A 90 -3.18 18.50 18.60
CA HIS A 90 -4.66 18.58 18.70
C HIS A 90 -5.40 17.47 17.95
N ALA A 91 -5.00 17.17 16.70
CA ALA A 91 -5.48 16.04 15.92
C ALA A 91 -4.30 15.38 15.21
N CYS A 92 -4.13 14.07 15.39
CA CYS A 92 -3.02 13.33 14.79
C CYS A 92 -3.40 11.85 14.53
N LEU A 93 -2.58 11.21 13.71
CA LEU A 93 -2.66 9.77 13.46
C LEU A 93 -1.48 9.07 14.13
N LEU A 94 -1.77 8.16 15.05
CA LEU A 94 -0.79 7.27 15.64
C LEU A 94 -0.71 5.97 14.86
N LYS A 95 0.51 5.48 14.61
CA LYS A 95 0.75 4.25 13.83
C LYS A 95 1.70 3.32 14.59
N VAL A 96 1.38 2.02 14.57
CA VAL A 96 2.30 0.99 15.12
C VAL A 96 3.39 0.66 14.11
N PRO A 97 4.59 0.23 14.54
CA PRO A 97 5.70 -0.13 13.65
C PRO A 97 5.36 -1.25 12.67
N TRP A 98 4.64 -2.27 13.12
CA TRP A 98 4.26 -3.42 12.31
C TRP A 98 2.76 -3.62 12.34
N SER A 99 2.13 -3.43 11.22
CA SER A 99 0.73 -3.78 10.98
C SER A 99 0.48 -3.88 9.48
N GLY A 100 -0.72 -4.27 9.10
CA GLY A 100 -1.11 -4.30 7.70
C GLY A 100 -2.60 -4.06 7.52
N SER A 101 -3.02 -3.79 6.28
CA SER A 101 -4.42 -3.65 5.87
C SER A 101 -5.19 -2.60 6.68
N GLY A 102 -4.61 -1.43 6.92
CA GLY A 102 -5.24 -0.35 7.67
C GLY A 102 -5.35 -0.59 9.19
N LYS A 103 -4.88 -1.74 9.69
CA LYS A 103 -4.83 -2.03 11.13
C LYS A 103 -3.66 -1.32 11.79
N GLY A 104 -3.72 -1.13 13.12
CA GLY A 104 -2.66 -0.47 13.86
C GLY A 104 -2.57 1.05 13.64
N LEU A 105 -3.68 1.63 13.22
CA LEU A 105 -3.89 3.08 13.15
C LEU A 105 -4.81 3.51 14.29
N ASN A 106 -4.51 4.66 14.91
CA ASN A 106 -5.37 5.29 15.90
C ASN A 106 -5.52 6.78 15.58
N TRP A 107 -6.73 7.18 15.21
CA TRP A 107 -7.08 8.55 14.88
C TRP A 107 -7.40 9.32 16.16
N CYS A 108 -6.48 10.16 16.60
CA CYS A 108 -6.63 10.99 17.79
C CYS A 108 -7.24 12.35 17.40
N LEU A 109 -8.58 12.41 17.34
CA LEU A 109 -9.31 13.63 16.95
C LEU A 109 -9.71 14.51 18.15
N HIS A 110 -9.61 13.98 19.36
CA HIS A 110 -10.10 14.64 20.59
C HIS A 110 -9.05 14.68 21.70
N GLY A 111 -7.76 14.75 21.31
CA GLY A 111 -6.64 14.77 22.26
C GLY A 111 -6.33 13.40 22.88
N PHE A 112 -5.54 13.41 23.95
CA PHE A 112 -5.05 12.20 24.63
C PHE A 112 -6.07 11.67 25.64
N THR A 113 -7.03 10.91 25.17
CA THR A 113 -8.10 10.31 25.99
C THR A 113 -7.64 9.00 26.65
N LYS A 114 -8.39 8.51 27.67
CA LYS A 114 -8.05 7.22 28.32
C LYS A 114 -8.02 6.02 27.36
N PRO A 115 -8.91 5.87 26.36
CA PRO A 115 -8.79 4.84 25.34
C PRO A 115 -7.50 4.96 24.51
N VAL A 116 -7.08 6.17 24.13
CA VAL A 116 -5.81 6.43 23.43
C VAL A 116 -4.62 6.04 24.31
N SER A 117 -4.62 6.44 25.58
CA SER A 117 -3.58 6.06 26.55
C SER A 117 -3.43 4.53 26.65
N ASN A 118 -4.53 3.82 26.88
CA ASN A 118 -4.52 2.36 26.99
C ASN A 118 -4.00 1.68 25.71
N TRP A 119 -4.35 2.22 24.53
CA TRP A 119 -3.87 1.73 23.25
C TRP A 119 -2.36 1.97 23.11
N CYS A 120 -1.86 3.17 23.44
CA CYS A 120 -0.43 3.49 23.43
C CYS A 120 0.37 2.59 24.39
N GLU A 121 -0.09 2.43 25.63
CA GLU A 121 0.56 1.56 26.63
C GLU A 121 0.71 0.11 26.12
N ARG A 122 -0.35 -0.42 25.49
CA ARG A 122 -0.31 -1.76 24.88
C ARG A 122 0.70 -1.82 23.75
N VAL A 123 0.70 -0.86 22.82
CA VAL A 123 1.60 -0.84 21.66
C VAL A 123 3.05 -0.70 22.10
N LEU A 124 3.35 0.20 23.03
CA LEU A 124 4.70 0.38 23.59
C LEU A 124 5.21 -0.90 24.24
N ARG A 125 4.37 -1.62 24.97
CA ARG A 125 4.74 -2.90 25.60
C ARG A 125 4.98 -4.00 24.55
N GLU A 126 4.17 -4.07 23.47
CA GLU A 126 4.22 -5.14 22.47
C GLU A 126 5.22 -4.88 21.35
N GLN A 127 5.42 -3.61 20.95
CA GLN A 127 6.22 -3.24 19.79
C GLN A 127 7.33 -2.21 20.09
N GLY A 128 7.43 -1.72 21.32
CA GLY A 128 8.51 -0.86 21.79
C GLY A 128 8.39 0.62 21.45
N CYS A 129 7.73 0.97 20.36
CA CYS A 129 7.53 2.36 19.95
C CYS A 129 6.26 2.50 19.08
N LEU A 130 5.92 3.74 18.79
CA LEU A 130 4.92 4.12 17.78
C LEU A 130 5.30 5.45 17.13
N THR A 131 4.65 5.81 16.04
CA THR A 131 4.84 7.10 15.39
C THR A 131 3.57 7.93 15.42
N ALA A 132 3.72 9.24 15.50
CA ALA A 132 2.64 10.21 15.33
C ALA A 132 2.89 11.06 14.09
N GLU A 133 1.85 11.37 13.37
CA GLU A 133 1.87 12.30 12.24
C GLU A 133 0.64 13.20 12.24
N PRO A 134 0.71 14.43 11.67
CA PRO A 134 -0.45 15.28 11.46
C PRO A 134 -1.47 14.59 10.55
N ILE A 135 -2.74 14.99 10.67
CA ILE A 135 -3.79 14.60 9.73
C ILE A 135 -3.71 15.55 8.54
N TYR A 136 -3.41 14.99 7.38
CA TYR A 136 -3.27 15.74 6.13
C TYR A 136 -4.61 15.84 5.38
N ASN A 137 -4.83 16.96 4.70
CA ASN A 137 -5.95 17.15 3.77
C ASN A 137 -5.66 16.40 2.46
N LYS A 138 -5.87 15.08 2.49
CA LYS A 138 -5.58 14.17 1.38
C LYS A 138 -6.49 14.41 0.19
N VAL A 139 -5.90 14.47 -1.00
CA VAL A 139 -6.59 14.64 -2.29
C VAL A 139 -6.56 13.36 -3.13
N LYS A 140 -5.41 12.67 -3.14
CA LYS A 140 -5.24 11.46 -3.96
C LYS A 140 -4.21 10.52 -3.31
N ASP A 141 -4.52 9.23 -3.30
CA ASP A 141 -3.57 8.17 -2.99
C ASP A 141 -2.96 7.64 -4.29
N PHE A 142 -1.65 7.42 -4.28
CA PHE A 142 -0.92 6.74 -5.34
C PHE A 142 0.31 6.04 -4.76
N ALA A 143 0.92 5.17 -5.54
CA ALA A 143 2.16 4.51 -5.15
C ALA A 143 3.14 4.46 -6.31
N LEU A 144 4.42 4.37 -5.97
CA LEU A 144 5.49 3.99 -6.86
C LEU A 144 5.88 2.55 -6.55
N GLU A 145 5.84 1.72 -7.57
CA GLU A 145 6.20 0.31 -7.47
C GLU A 145 7.63 0.10 -7.96
N PHE A 146 8.38 -0.71 -7.23
CA PHE A 146 9.78 -1.02 -7.52
C PHE A 146 10.01 -2.53 -7.43
N TYR A 147 11.12 -2.98 -8.00
CA TYR A 147 11.61 -4.34 -7.86
C TYR A 147 13.07 -4.32 -7.44
N SER A 148 13.39 -5.01 -6.35
CA SER A 148 14.74 -5.25 -5.87
C SER A 148 15.22 -6.62 -6.32
N ASP A 149 16.43 -6.71 -6.86
CA ASP A 149 17.05 -7.97 -7.29
C ASP A 149 17.80 -8.71 -6.17
N GLY A 150 17.98 -8.05 -5.02
CA GLY A 150 18.76 -8.58 -3.90
C GLY A 150 20.29 -8.54 -4.11
N GLN A 151 20.76 -7.88 -5.18
CA GLN A 151 22.17 -7.77 -5.56
C GLN A 151 22.63 -6.31 -5.61
N GLY A 152 21.87 -5.41 -5.01
CA GLY A 152 22.17 -3.98 -4.92
C GLY A 152 21.34 -3.11 -5.85
N GLU A 153 20.63 -3.67 -6.82
CA GLU A 153 19.84 -2.90 -7.77
C GLU A 153 18.35 -2.86 -7.35
N VAL A 154 17.78 -1.66 -7.43
CA VAL A 154 16.33 -1.45 -7.35
C VAL A 154 15.87 -0.71 -8.61
N ARG A 155 14.88 -1.28 -9.30
CA ARG A 155 14.32 -0.74 -10.54
C ARG A 155 12.89 -0.27 -10.33
N PHE A 156 12.53 0.83 -10.98
CA PHE A 156 11.15 1.28 -11.05
C PHE A 156 10.32 0.29 -11.88
N ALA A 157 9.15 -0.10 -11.34
CA ALA A 157 8.24 -1.10 -11.93
C ALA A 157 6.91 -0.49 -12.38
N GLY A 158 6.64 0.78 -12.10
CA GLY A 158 5.46 1.50 -12.56
C GLY A 158 4.78 2.31 -11.47
N TYR A 159 3.76 3.06 -11.87
CA TYR A 159 2.87 3.76 -10.96
C TYR A 159 1.61 2.94 -10.66
N SER A 160 1.02 3.25 -9.51
CA SER A 160 -0.26 2.71 -9.08
C SER A 160 -1.11 3.84 -8.49
N VAL A 161 -2.35 3.97 -8.91
CA VAL A 161 -3.34 4.85 -8.28
C VAL A 161 -4.41 3.96 -7.69
N PHE A 162 -4.58 4.04 -6.38
CA PHE A 162 -5.51 3.18 -5.66
C PHE A 162 -6.56 3.98 -4.92
N SER A 163 -7.63 3.31 -4.55
CA SER A 163 -8.73 3.86 -3.78
C SER A 163 -8.89 3.08 -2.47
N THR A 164 -9.26 3.80 -1.43
CA THR A 164 -9.61 3.24 -0.13
C THR A 164 -11.01 3.71 0.27
N ASN A 165 -11.72 2.92 1.04
CA ASN A 165 -12.97 3.36 1.64
C ASN A 165 -12.73 4.32 2.83
N GLU A 166 -13.81 4.78 3.46
CA GLU A 166 -13.78 5.68 4.62
C GLU A 166 -13.01 5.11 5.84
N HIS A 167 -12.84 3.79 5.91
CA HIS A 167 -12.07 3.10 6.95
C HIS A 167 -10.62 2.84 6.54
N GLY A 168 -10.17 3.31 5.36
CA GLY A 168 -8.83 3.08 4.84
C GLY A 168 -8.59 1.69 4.25
N ALA A 169 -9.64 0.87 4.08
CA ALA A 169 -9.51 -0.43 3.43
C ALA A 169 -9.46 -0.27 1.91
N TYR A 170 -8.55 -1.00 1.27
CA TYR A 170 -8.37 -1.02 -0.17
C TYR A 170 -9.65 -1.45 -0.91
N THR A 171 -10.01 -0.73 -1.97
CA THR A 171 -11.18 -1.01 -2.81
C THR A 171 -10.83 -1.27 -4.27
N GLY A 172 -9.69 -0.80 -4.75
CA GLY A 172 -9.28 -1.06 -6.13
C GLY A 172 -8.15 -0.15 -6.61
N ASN A 173 -7.71 -0.42 -7.83
CA ASN A 173 -6.69 0.34 -8.56
C ASN A 173 -7.22 0.85 -9.90
N LEU A 174 -6.74 2.00 -10.32
CA LEU A 174 -6.83 2.44 -11.70
C LEU A 174 -5.94 1.53 -12.57
N LEU A 175 -6.50 1.02 -13.66
CA LEU A 175 -5.76 0.36 -14.74
C LEU A 175 -5.50 1.39 -15.83
N ALA A 176 -4.26 1.84 -15.97
CA ALA A 176 -3.84 2.84 -16.92
C ALA A 176 -2.34 2.73 -17.21
N SER A 177 -1.87 3.31 -18.31
CA SER A 177 -0.43 3.42 -18.58
C SER A 177 0.24 4.38 -17.60
N ASP A 178 1.56 4.27 -17.44
CA ASP A 178 2.33 5.19 -16.61
C ASP A 178 2.14 6.64 -17.06
N GLY A 179 2.16 6.92 -18.38
CA GLY A 179 1.91 8.26 -18.90
C GLY A 179 0.53 8.81 -18.53
N GLN A 180 -0.51 7.98 -18.58
CA GLN A 180 -1.86 8.38 -18.17
C GLN A 180 -1.97 8.65 -16.66
N ILE A 181 -1.21 7.90 -15.85
CA ILE A 181 -1.15 8.12 -14.40
C ILE A 181 -0.36 9.40 -14.11
N GLU A 182 0.78 9.60 -14.75
CA GLU A 182 1.59 10.84 -14.65
C GLU A 182 0.76 12.07 -15.00
N GLU A 183 0.00 12.06 -16.12
CA GLU A 183 -0.93 13.14 -16.47
C GLU A 183 -1.95 13.41 -15.36
N SER A 184 -2.45 12.35 -14.70
CA SER A 184 -3.43 12.49 -13.61
C SER A 184 -2.83 13.06 -12.32
N ILE A 185 -1.51 13.05 -12.16
CA ILE A 185 -0.77 13.62 -11.03
C ILE A 185 -0.24 15.02 -11.38
N ALA A 186 0.01 15.27 -12.66
CA ALA A 186 0.62 16.51 -13.15
C ALA A 186 -0.15 17.80 -12.78
N CYS A 187 -1.46 17.69 -12.52
CA CYS A 187 -2.25 18.82 -12.00
C CYS A 187 -1.87 19.26 -10.58
N CYS A 188 -1.17 18.38 -9.83
CA CYS A 188 -0.81 18.61 -8.43
C CYS A 188 0.71 18.71 -8.23
N LEU A 189 1.50 18.00 -9.04
CA LEU A 189 2.96 17.93 -8.95
C LEU A 189 3.54 17.88 -10.36
N SER A 190 4.50 18.76 -10.69
CA SER A 190 5.14 18.73 -12.01
C SER A 190 5.83 17.37 -12.27
N LEU A 191 5.84 16.94 -13.53
CA LEU A 191 6.47 15.69 -13.94
C LEU A 191 7.97 15.65 -13.64
N GLU A 192 8.64 16.79 -13.71
CA GLU A 192 10.05 16.92 -13.35
C GLU A 192 10.28 16.55 -11.86
N LYS A 193 9.46 17.14 -10.96
CA LYS A 193 9.52 16.85 -9.52
C LYS A 193 9.13 15.41 -9.20
N LEU A 194 8.09 14.88 -9.84
CA LEU A 194 7.67 13.49 -9.69
C LEU A 194 8.81 12.54 -10.10
N THR A 195 9.45 12.81 -11.23
CA THR A 195 10.60 12.03 -11.71
C THR A 195 11.79 12.13 -10.75
N GLY A 196 12.10 13.34 -10.27
CA GLY A 196 13.16 13.55 -9.29
C GLY A 196 12.91 12.77 -7.98
N ILE A 197 11.70 12.82 -7.45
CA ILE A 197 11.30 12.06 -6.25
C ILE A 197 11.41 10.56 -6.52
N ARG A 198 10.96 10.06 -7.68
CA ARG A 198 11.06 8.65 -8.07
C ARG A 198 12.51 8.15 -8.06
N GLU A 199 13.43 8.90 -8.68
CA GLU A 199 14.84 8.51 -8.72
C GLU A 199 15.50 8.58 -7.33
N ALA A 200 15.14 9.57 -6.52
CA ALA A 200 15.61 9.66 -5.14
C ALA A 200 15.09 8.50 -4.28
N LEU A 201 13.80 8.16 -4.39
CA LEU A 201 13.23 6.98 -3.72
C LEU A 201 13.91 5.69 -4.18
N ARG A 202 14.15 5.52 -5.47
CA ARG A 202 14.86 4.36 -6.02
C ARG A 202 16.23 4.19 -5.37
N ALA A 203 17.00 5.28 -5.24
CA ALA A 203 18.32 5.26 -4.62
C ALA A 203 18.25 4.91 -3.11
N GLU A 204 17.30 5.50 -2.37
CA GLU A 204 17.09 5.18 -0.95
C GLU A 204 16.66 3.72 -0.75
N LEU A 205 15.74 3.22 -1.57
CA LEU A 205 15.31 1.82 -1.51
C LEU A 205 16.46 0.87 -1.86
N ALA A 206 17.33 1.20 -2.80
CA ALA A 206 18.52 0.41 -3.12
C ALA A 206 19.48 0.35 -1.92
N SER A 207 19.65 1.46 -1.20
CA SER A 207 20.49 1.50 0.01
C SER A 207 19.91 0.65 1.14
N ILE A 208 18.58 0.67 1.34
CA ILE A 208 17.92 -0.02 2.45
C ILE A 208 17.68 -1.50 2.16
N TYR A 209 17.19 -1.83 0.96
CA TYR A 209 16.67 -3.15 0.61
C TYR A 209 17.54 -3.90 -0.41
N GLY A 210 18.33 -3.19 -1.23
CA GLY A 210 18.94 -3.71 -2.44
C GLY A 210 19.80 -4.97 -2.25
N ASN A 211 20.53 -5.08 -1.14
CA ASN A 211 21.41 -6.22 -0.87
C ASN A 211 20.77 -7.34 -0.03
N THR A 212 19.56 -7.12 0.50
CA THR A 212 18.95 -8.06 1.46
C THR A 212 17.65 -8.65 0.94
N TYR A 213 16.87 -7.86 0.20
CA TYR A 213 15.53 -8.26 -0.22
C TYR A 213 15.45 -8.44 -1.74
N THR A 214 14.90 -9.57 -2.16
CA THR A 214 14.55 -9.82 -3.57
C THR A 214 13.03 -9.86 -3.70
N GLY A 215 12.47 -8.98 -4.51
CA GLY A 215 11.04 -8.90 -4.75
C GLY A 215 10.54 -7.48 -4.97
N TYR A 216 9.21 -7.35 -5.01
CA TYR A 216 8.55 -6.05 -5.21
C TYR A 216 8.50 -5.23 -3.92
N LEU A 217 8.61 -3.92 -4.09
CA LEU A 217 8.48 -2.89 -3.06
C LEU A 217 7.47 -1.86 -3.57
N GLY A 218 6.45 -1.53 -2.80
CA GLY A 218 5.55 -0.42 -3.09
C GLY A 218 5.74 0.71 -2.09
N VAL A 219 5.89 1.93 -2.56
CA VAL A 219 5.96 3.14 -1.73
C VAL A 219 4.63 3.88 -1.87
N ASP A 220 3.79 3.77 -0.84
CA ASP A 220 2.53 4.49 -0.80
C ASP A 220 2.80 5.97 -0.56
N MET A 221 2.18 6.80 -1.37
CA MET A 221 2.30 8.26 -1.37
C MET A 221 0.91 8.89 -1.39
N MET A 222 0.81 10.13 -1.00
CA MET A 222 -0.44 10.88 -1.15
C MET A 222 -0.18 12.33 -1.56
N VAL A 223 -1.07 12.85 -2.41
CA VAL A 223 -1.18 14.27 -2.67
C VAL A 223 -2.04 14.89 -1.59
N CYS A 224 -1.54 15.96 -0.98
CA CYS A 224 -2.20 16.73 0.07
C CYS A 224 -2.41 18.16 -0.40
N ARG A 225 -3.54 18.75 -0.02
CA ARG A 225 -3.72 20.20 -0.18
C ARG A 225 -2.89 20.92 0.89
N SER A 226 -2.15 21.94 0.48
CA SER A 226 -1.39 22.77 1.41
C SER A 226 -2.33 23.78 2.08
N ASP A 227 -2.30 23.83 3.42
CA ASP A 227 -3.09 24.83 4.16
C ASP A 227 -2.44 26.23 4.13
N LYS A 228 -1.15 26.31 3.82
CA LYS A 228 -0.36 27.55 3.82
C LYS A 228 -0.26 28.22 2.45
N GLU A 229 -0.45 27.46 1.37
CA GLU A 229 -0.30 27.89 -0.01
C GLU A 229 -1.49 27.38 -0.81
N ASN A 230 -2.04 28.15 -1.74
CA ASN A 230 -3.07 27.66 -2.67
C ASN A 230 -2.46 26.62 -3.63
N GLY A 231 -2.05 25.47 -3.11
CA GLY A 231 -1.33 24.47 -3.89
C GLY A 231 -1.41 23.06 -3.30
N TYR A 232 -0.58 22.22 -3.84
CA TYR A 232 -0.48 20.81 -3.43
C TYR A 232 0.93 20.50 -2.97
N ARG A 233 1.03 19.55 -2.04
CA ARG A 233 2.26 18.91 -1.60
C ARG A 233 2.10 17.41 -1.64
N VAL A 234 3.20 16.70 -1.72
CA VAL A 234 3.21 15.24 -1.73
C VAL A 234 3.80 14.74 -0.42
N HIS A 235 3.09 13.84 0.24
CA HIS A 235 3.68 12.98 1.27
C HIS A 235 4.44 11.86 0.55
N PRO A 236 5.79 11.87 0.57
CA PRO A 236 6.59 11.07 -0.35
C PRO A 236 6.73 9.60 0.08
N CYS A 237 6.35 9.25 1.30
CA CYS A 237 6.42 7.88 1.80
C CYS A 237 5.50 7.69 3.02
N VAL A 238 4.25 7.34 2.80
CA VAL A 238 3.27 7.04 3.85
C VAL A 238 3.53 5.67 4.47
N GLU A 239 3.88 4.69 3.61
CA GLU A 239 4.20 3.30 3.98
C GLU A 239 5.07 2.67 2.89
N ILE A 240 5.95 1.73 3.27
CA ILE A 240 6.70 0.88 2.34
C ILE A 240 6.15 -0.54 2.46
N ASN A 241 5.57 -1.02 1.37
CA ASN A 241 5.04 -2.37 1.25
C ASN A 241 6.13 -3.29 0.69
N MET A 242 6.83 -4.02 1.58
CA MET A 242 7.89 -4.98 1.21
C MET A 242 7.29 -6.32 0.78
N ARG A 243 6.55 -6.31 -0.32
CA ARG A 243 5.80 -7.44 -0.86
C ARG A 243 5.21 -7.13 -2.24
N MET A 244 4.71 -8.13 -2.94
CA MET A 244 3.80 -7.94 -4.06
C MET A 244 2.47 -7.39 -3.52
N ASN A 245 2.26 -6.08 -3.63
CA ASN A 245 1.05 -5.41 -3.21
C ASN A 245 0.02 -5.36 -4.36
N MET A 246 -1.18 -4.83 -4.09
CA MET A 246 -2.25 -4.76 -5.08
C MET A 246 -1.95 -3.78 -6.23
N GLY A 247 -1.12 -2.76 -6.00
CA GLY A 247 -0.63 -1.85 -7.04
C GLY A 247 0.24 -2.57 -8.06
N VAL A 248 1.19 -3.39 -7.58
CA VAL A 248 2.01 -4.25 -8.45
C VAL A 248 1.14 -5.23 -9.25
N VAL A 249 0.15 -5.87 -8.61
CA VAL A 249 -0.76 -6.79 -9.32
C VAL A 249 -1.53 -6.07 -10.42
N ALA A 250 -2.10 -4.89 -10.12
CA ALA A 250 -2.83 -4.08 -11.09
C ALA A 250 -1.92 -3.62 -12.24
N ARG A 251 -0.68 -3.19 -11.93
CA ARG A 251 0.31 -2.77 -12.94
C ARG A 251 0.68 -3.92 -13.88
N LEU A 252 1.05 -5.08 -13.33
CA LEU A 252 1.40 -6.26 -14.13
C LEU A 252 0.22 -6.77 -14.95
N PHE A 253 -1.01 -6.68 -14.39
CA PHE A 253 -2.22 -7.02 -15.13
C PHE A 253 -2.42 -6.08 -16.32
N TYR A 254 -2.30 -4.77 -16.10
CA TYR A 254 -2.43 -3.77 -17.16
C TYR A 254 -1.43 -4.03 -18.29
N ASP A 255 -0.16 -4.15 -17.97
CA ASP A 255 0.91 -4.32 -18.94
C ASP A 255 0.74 -5.58 -19.81
N ARG A 256 0.23 -6.65 -19.22
CA ARG A 256 0.13 -7.94 -19.88
C ARG A 256 -1.18 -8.16 -20.63
N PHE A 257 -2.28 -7.67 -20.07
CA PHE A 257 -3.61 -8.09 -20.50
C PHE A 257 -4.50 -6.96 -21.04
N VAL A 258 -4.21 -5.69 -20.76
CA VAL A 258 -5.04 -4.57 -21.22
C VAL A 258 -4.54 -4.03 -22.55
N ALA A 259 -5.44 -3.69 -23.45
CA ALA A 259 -5.10 -3.12 -24.75
C ALA A 259 -4.47 -1.73 -24.58
N PRO A 260 -3.45 -1.37 -25.38
CA PRO A 260 -2.82 -0.07 -25.31
C PRO A 260 -3.83 1.07 -25.44
N GLY A 261 -3.74 2.07 -24.57
CA GLY A 261 -4.66 3.22 -24.57
C GLY A 261 -5.97 3.01 -23.82
N SER A 262 -6.39 1.78 -23.56
CA SER A 262 -7.56 1.50 -22.73
C SER A 262 -7.30 1.88 -21.27
N LYS A 263 -8.39 2.24 -20.57
CA LYS A 263 -8.38 2.55 -19.13
C LYS A 263 -9.48 1.77 -18.43
N GLY A 264 -9.25 1.42 -17.19
CA GLY A 264 -10.25 0.71 -16.41
C GLY A 264 -9.95 0.69 -14.92
N CYS A 265 -10.55 -0.26 -14.24
CA CYS A 265 -10.31 -0.49 -12.83
C CYS A 265 -10.08 -1.97 -12.53
N PHE A 266 -9.21 -2.24 -11.59
CA PHE A 266 -9.11 -3.48 -10.86
C PHE A 266 -9.79 -3.27 -9.51
N ALA A 267 -10.75 -4.11 -9.15
CA ALA A 267 -11.52 -3.91 -7.93
C ALA A 267 -11.66 -5.21 -7.14
N VAL A 268 -11.72 -5.06 -5.81
CA VAL A 268 -12.09 -6.11 -4.87
C VAL A 268 -13.26 -5.60 -4.05
N GLU A 269 -14.38 -6.30 -4.11
CA GLU A 269 -15.62 -5.90 -3.45
C GLU A 269 -16.06 -6.96 -2.45
N TYR A 270 -16.40 -6.52 -1.24
CA TYR A 270 -17.05 -7.34 -0.23
C TYR A 270 -18.54 -7.02 -0.16
N VAL A 271 -19.37 -8.03 -0.32
CA VAL A 271 -20.81 -7.94 -0.16
C VAL A 271 -21.26 -9.09 0.74
N PRO A 272 -21.72 -8.80 1.98
CA PRO A 272 -22.10 -9.86 2.94
C PRO A 272 -23.21 -10.76 2.43
N ASP A 273 -24.15 -10.18 1.67
CA ASP A 273 -25.26 -10.92 1.07
C ASP A 273 -24.85 -11.50 -0.30
N ASN A 274 -24.84 -12.83 -0.36
CA ASN A 274 -24.43 -13.56 -1.55
C ASN A 274 -25.38 -13.35 -2.75
N GLU A 275 -26.70 -13.20 -2.52
CA GLU A 275 -27.65 -12.99 -3.60
C GLU A 275 -27.42 -11.63 -4.26
N THR A 276 -27.19 -10.59 -3.46
CA THR A 276 -26.82 -9.26 -3.94
C THR A 276 -25.50 -9.30 -4.69
N LEU A 277 -24.48 -10.03 -4.21
CA LEU A 277 -23.19 -10.18 -4.89
C LEU A 277 -23.37 -10.81 -6.28
N ARG A 278 -24.13 -11.89 -6.35
CA ARG A 278 -24.41 -12.60 -7.60
C ARG A 278 -25.20 -11.73 -8.58
N ALA A 279 -26.26 -11.07 -8.11
CA ALA A 279 -27.05 -10.17 -8.94
C ALA A 279 -26.17 -9.05 -9.56
N ARG A 280 -25.29 -8.42 -8.77
CA ARG A 280 -24.33 -7.43 -9.27
C ARG A 280 -23.36 -8.03 -10.28
N HIS A 281 -22.87 -9.23 -10.05
CA HIS A 281 -21.97 -9.92 -10.96
C HIS A 281 -22.64 -10.22 -12.32
N GLU A 282 -23.86 -10.76 -12.29
CA GLU A 282 -24.65 -11.07 -13.49
C GLU A 282 -25.02 -9.78 -14.25
N GLN A 283 -25.36 -8.71 -13.54
CA GLN A 283 -25.64 -7.41 -14.12
C GLN A 283 -24.40 -6.82 -14.82
N ASP A 284 -23.22 -6.84 -14.15
CA ASP A 284 -21.98 -6.35 -14.76
C ASP A 284 -21.59 -7.15 -15.98
N MET A 285 -21.78 -8.48 -16.00
CA MET A 285 -21.55 -9.32 -17.18
C MET A 285 -22.48 -8.97 -18.35
N HIS A 286 -23.71 -8.61 -18.05
CA HIS A 286 -24.69 -8.19 -19.07
C HIS A 286 -24.38 -6.80 -19.61
N ASP A 287 -24.14 -5.83 -18.72
CA ASP A 287 -23.99 -4.41 -19.09
C ASP A 287 -22.63 -4.06 -19.70
N TYR A 288 -21.60 -4.86 -19.36
CA TYR A 288 -20.24 -4.65 -19.84
C TYR A 288 -19.69 -5.90 -20.54
N PRO A 289 -20.19 -6.24 -21.74
CA PRO A 289 -19.72 -7.40 -22.48
C PRO A 289 -18.24 -7.26 -22.81
N LEU A 290 -17.50 -8.36 -22.59
CA LEU A 290 -16.05 -8.38 -22.75
C LEU A 290 -15.65 -8.31 -24.24
N THR A 291 -14.76 -7.37 -24.58
CA THR A 291 -14.15 -7.24 -25.89
C THR A 291 -12.66 -7.46 -25.81
N VAL A 292 -12.13 -8.28 -26.70
CA VAL A 292 -10.71 -8.60 -26.80
C VAL A 292 -10.19 -8.18 -28.17
N GLU A 293 -9.13 -7.38 -28.20
CA GLU A 293 -8.44 -6.95 -29.40
C GLU A 293 -6.98 -7.41 -29.34
N GLN A 294 -6.52 -8.07 -30.37
CA GLN A 294 -5.14 -8.60 -30.46
C GLN A 294 -4.70 -9.41 -29.23
N GLY A 295 -5.64 -10.17 -28.64
CA GLY A 295 -5.38 -10.98 -27.44
C GLY A 295 -5.34 -10.19 -26.13
N ARG A 296 -5.75 -8.91 -26.12
CA ARG A 296 -5.81 -8.04 -24.95
C ARG A 296 -7.21 -7.49 -24.72
N LEU A 297 -7.53 -7.20 -23.48
CA LEU A 297 -8.81 -6.64 -23.04
C LEU A 297 -8.93 -5.19 -23.54
N ALA A 298 -9.86 -4.91 -24.39
CA ALA A 298 -10.14 -3.57 -24.91
C ALA A 298 -11.26 -2.88 -24.13
N SER A 299 -12.32 -3.62 -23.76
CA SER A 299 -13.42 -3.13 -22.94
C SER A 299 -14.15 -4.28 -22.24
N GLY A 300 -15.00 -3.94 -21.26
CA GLY A 300 -15.92 -4.86 -20.62
C GLY A 300 -15.48 -5.31 -19.23
N TYR A 301 -16.29 -6.23 -18.68
CA TYR A 301 -16.12 -6.78 -17.34
C TYR A 301 -15.51 -8.17 -17.40
N LEU A 302 -14.44 -8.40 -16.61
CA LEU A 302 -13.78 -9.68 -16.45
C LEU A 302 -13.73 -10.07 -14.96
N PRO A 303 -14.48 -11.09 -14.50
CA PRO A 303 -14.29 -11.62 -13.15
C PRO A 303 -12.96 -12.37 -13.07
N LEU A 304 -12.19 -12.10 -12.03
CA LEU A 304 -10.88 -12.73 -11.77
C LEU A 304 -10.99 -13.94 -10.86
N VAL A 305 -12.08 -14.04 -10.11
CA VAL A 305 -12.41 -15.17 -9.24
C VAL A 305 -13.84 -15.63 -9.50
N PRO A 306 -14.13 -16.93 -9.39
CA PRO A 306 -15.49 -17.43 -9.53
C PRO A 306 -16.43 -16.85 -8.48
N VAL A 307 -17.60 -16.36 -8.90
CA VAL A 307 -18.68 -16.00 -7.99
C VAL A 307 -19.61 -17.20 -7.84
N THR A 308 -19.66 -17.76 -6.64
CA THR A 308 -20.42 -18.98 -6.32
C THR A 308 -21.52 -18.68 -5.30
N GLY A 309 -22.40 -19.64 -5.02
CA GLY A 309 -23.44 -19.52 -4.00
C GLY A 309 -22.95 -19.36 -2.54
N LYS A 310 -21.63 -19.30 -2.31
CA LYS A 310 -21.02 -19.08 -0.99
C LYS A 310 -20.04 -17.90 -0.99
N SER A 311 -19.92 -17.18 -2.10
CA SER A 311 -19.01 -16.03 -2.21
C SER A 311 -19.57 -14.82 -1.47
N CYS A 312 -18.72 -14.16 -0.67
CA CYS A 312 -18.98 -12.84 -0.10
C CYS A 312 -18.03 -11.79 -0.70
N TYR A 313 -17.16 -12.20 -1.60
CA TYR A 313 -16.18 -11.35 -2.28
C TYR A 313 -16.20 -11.61 -3.78
N ARG A 314 -15.95 -10.56 -4.55
CA ARG A 314 -15.58 -10.66 -5.95
C ARG A 314 -14.35 -9.81 -6.22
N ALA A 315 -13.47 -10.30 -7.09
CA ALA A 315 -12.37 -9.55 -7.67
C ALA A 315 -12.59 -9.49 -9.18
N TYR A 316 -12.48 -8.32 -9.76
CA TYR A 316 -12.76 -8.13 -11.17
C TYR A 316 -11.95 -6.99 -11.78
N VAL A 317 -11.90 -7.01 -13.10
CA VAL A 317 -11.42 -5.91 -13.92
C VAL A 317 -12.58 -5.39 -14.76
N ARG A 318 -12.67 -4.08 -14.92
CA ARG A 318 -13.58 -3.42 -15.86
C ARG A 318 -12.80 -2.37 -16.64
N ILE A 319 -12.75 -2.56 -17.97
CA ILE A 319 -12.07 -1.70 -18.93
C ILE A 319 -13.11 -0.86 -19.68
#